data_9c394e75c486d1a7e19a69657f15fd8c
#
_entry.id   9c394e75c486d1a7e19a69657f15fd8c
#
_cell.length_a   1.000
_cell.length_b   1.000
_cell.length_c   1.000
_cell.angle_alpha   90.00
_cell.angle_beta   90.00
_cell.angle_gamma   90.00
#
_symmetry.space_group_name_H-M   'P 1'
#
loop_
_entity.id
_entity.type
_entity.pdbx_description
1 polymer ?
#
loop_
_entity_poly.entity_id
_entity_poly.type
_entity_poly.pdbx_seq_one_letter_code
_entity_poly.pdbx_strand_id
1 'polypeptide(L)'
;MLFLLIFVFFLSAFFANDGAILIITPIIIALFSTLKDCKNHAFILSSFLLSLSFLCDASSNALVISNLTNIITANYFKIEFLEFAKNMFLPNFFVLLSTIVTVFVLYVRVLPKRLEFKLIKKEQISLKLFFLCIVFLFLFVISFFIGEIFNIKISFFTLLWAGIFWLIILKIQGKKSIKILFEAPYGVLLFSFGLYMVVFALHKIGVSEILVKSYAFLMQDKSGIFGVALISAFGSSVFNNLPMVLIGDLALKEYFENFSFDSLMIYAHLLGVNIGPKFTPIGSLATLLWLGVLARKGINISFWQYCKFGFLITLPVLVFSLFALIV
;
A
#
# COMPACT_ATOMS: atom_id res chain seq x y z
N MET A 1 0.05 0.14 -20.11
CA MET A 1 0.64 -0.34 -18.83
C MET A 1 1.41 0.75 -18.10
N LEU A 2 2.47 1.32 -18.68
CA LEU A 2 3.32 2.34 -18.02
C LEU A 2 2.52 3.50 -17.44
N PHE A 3 1.66 4.15 -18.23
CA PHE A 3 0.82 5.26 -17.75
C PHE A 3 -0.03 4.86 -16.53
N LEU A 4 -0.62 3.67 -16.55
CA LEU A 4 -1.42 3.18 -15.42
C LEU A 4 -0.57 2.90 -14.18
N LEU A 5 0.64 2.39 -14.32
CA LEU A 5 1.56 2.21 -13.20
C LEU A 5 1.93 3.56 -12.58
N ILE A 6 2.29 4.56 -13.39
CA ILE A 6 2.60 5.91 -12.88
C ILE A 6 1.38 6.52 -12.19
N PHE A 7 0.20 6.41 -12.79
CA PHE A 7 -1.04 6.92 -12.19
C PHE A 7 -1.35 6.27 -10.84
N VAL A 8 -1.23 4.94 -10.76
CA VAL A 8 -1.47 4.18 -9.52
C VAL A 8 -0.44 4.50 -8.44
N PHE A 9 0.81 4.72 -8.82
CA PHE A 9 1.86 5.16 -7.89
C PHE A 9 1.48 6.46 -7.17
N PHE A 10 1.08 7.49 -7.92
CA PHE A 10 0.62 8.73 -7.30
C PHE A 10 -0.68 8.55 -6.52
N LEU A 11 -1.62 7.78 -7.05
CA LEU A 11 -2.87 7.50 -6.35
C LEU A 11 -2.61 6.86 -4.98
N SER A 12 -1.73 5.87 -4.91
CA SER A 12 -1.39 5.16 -3.68
C SER A 12 -0.56 6.00 -2.70
N ALA A 13 0.24 6.95 -3.21
CA ALA A 13 1.00 7.85 -2.35
C ALA A 13 0.10 8.82 -1.55
N PHE A 14 -1.03 9.26 -2.13
CA PHE A 14 -1.93 10.23 -1.52
C PHE A 14 -3.18 9.62 -0.88
N PHE A 15 -3.60 8.45 -1.33
CA PHE A 15 -4.72 7.72 -0.74
C PHE A 15 -4.19 6.47 -0.04
N ALA A 16 -4.89 6.02 0.99
CA ALA A 16 -4.54 4.73 1.61
C ALA A 16 -4.56 3.63 0.54
N ASN A 17 -3.60 2.71 0.59
CA ASN A 17 -3.44 1.61 -0.37
C ASN A 17 -4.74 0.85 -0.64
N ASP A 18 -5.54 0.58 0.41
CA ASP A 18 -6.84 -0.09 0.33
C ASP A 18 -7.83 0.70 -0.54
N GLY A 19 -7.87 2.03 -0.36
CA GLY A 19 -8.68 2.93 -1.17
C GLY A 19 -8.23 2.98 -2.63
N ALA A 20 -6.92 3.08 -2.86
CA ALA A 20 -6.34 3.15 -4.19
C ALA A 20 -6.68 1.92 -5.03
N ILE A 21 -6.53 0.71 -4.47
CA ILE A 21 -6.80 -0.54 -5.19
C ILE A 21 -8.31 -0.70 -5.49
N LEU A 22 -9.18 -0.30 -4.56
CA LEU A 22 -10.63 -0.36 -4.76
C LEU A 22 -11.13 0.64 -5.79
N ILE A 23 -10.47 1.79 -5.94
CA ILE A 23 -10.79 2.80 -6.97
C ILE A 23 -10.30 2.33 -8.35
N ILE A 24 -9.06 1.87 -8.47
CA ILE A 24 -8.48 1.54 -9.78
C ILE A 24 -9.06 0.26 -10.39
N THR A 25 -9.43 -0.72 -9.57
CA THR A 25 -9.91 -2.02 -10.03
C THR A 25 -11.15 -1.93 -10.94
N PRO A 26 -12.26 -1.26 -10.56
CA PRO A 26 -13.42 -1.14 -11.44
C PRO A 26 -13.10 -0.34 -12.71
N ILE A 27 -12.19 0.63 -12.65
CA ILE A 27 -11.76 1.41 -13.81
C ILE A 27 -11.06 0.50 -14.82
N ILE A 28 -10.15 -0.38 -14.36
CA ILE A 28 -9.46 -1.33 -15.24
C ILE A 28 -10.43 -2.36 -15.82
N ILE A 29 -11.33 -2.90 -15.01
CA ILE A 29 -12.35 -3.85 -15.50
C ILE A 29 -13.23 -3.17 -16.57
N ALA A 30 -13.68 -1.95 -16.33
CA ALA A 30 -14.47 -1.18 -17.29
C ALA A 30 -13.69 -0.88 -18.58
N LEU A 31 -12.41 -0.50 -18.46
CA LEU A 31 -11.54 -0.30 -19.61
C LEU A 31 -11.41 -1.57 -20.44
N PHE A 32 -11.15 -2.71 -19.80
CA PHE A 32 -10.96 -3.98 -20.48
C PHE A 32 -12.27 -4.57 -21.03
N SER A 33 -13.45 -4.20 -20.49
CA SER A 33 -14.72 -4.58 -21.11
C SER A 33 -14.93 -3.97 -22.50
N THR A 34 -14.18 -2.93 -22.83
CA THR A 34 -14.19 -2.28 -24.15
C THR A 34 -13.07 -2.74 -25.08
N LEU A 35 -12.22 -3.67 -24.62
CA LEU A 35 -11.17 -4.23 -25.45
C LEU A 35 -11.80 -5.02 -26.61
N LYS A 36 -11.35 -4.75 -27.84
CA LYS A 36 -11.74 -5.55 -29.03
C LYS A 36 -11.24 -6.99 -28.88
N ASP A 37 -11.84 -7.89 -29.58
CA ASP A 37 -11.52 -9.32 -29.54
C ASP A 37 -10.01 -9.56 -29.57
N CYS A 38 -9.49 -10.03 -28.45
CA CYS A 38 -8.07 -10.30 -28.25
C CYS A 38 -7.89 -11.72 -27.72
N LYS A 39 -7.02 -12.48 -28.37
CA LYS A 39 -6.60 -13.78 -27.84
C LYS A 39 -6.02 -13.56 -26.45
N ASN A 40 -6.38 -14.42 -25.49
CA ASN A 40 -5.92 -14.35 -24.10
C ASN A 40 -6.39 -13.12 -23.30
N HIS A 41 -7.60 -12.60 -23.58
CA HIS A 41 -8.18 -11.46 -22.85
C HIS A 41 -8.08 -11.59 -21.30
N ALA A 42 -8.46 -12.76 -20.76
CA ALA A 42 -8.41 -13.02 -19.32
C ALA A 42 -6.98 -12.95 -18.75
N PHE A 43 -5.99 -13.43 -19.47
CA PHE A 43 -4.58 -13.36 -19.07
C PHE A 43 -4.08 -11.91 -19.07
N ILE A 44 -4.40 -11.14 -20.12
CA ILE A 44 -3.99 -9.74 -20.22
C ILE A 44 -4.62 -8.93 -19.06
N LEU A 45 -5.93 -9.09 -18.84
CA LEU A 45 -6.63 -8.43 -17.75
C LEU A 45 -6.03 -8.78 -16.38
N SER A 46 -5.79 -10.07 -16.10
CA SER A 46 -5.19 -10.49 -14.83
C SER A 46 -3.76 -9.97 -14.65
N SER A 47 -2.96 -9.87 -15.73
CA SER A 47 -1.62 -9.30 -15.70
C SER A 47 -1.64 -7.81 -15.31
N PHE A 48 -2.58 -7.04 -15.86
CA PHE A 48 -2.77 -5.64 -15.50
C PHE A 48 -3.23 -5.51 -14.05
N LEU A 49 -4.24 -6.27 -13.65
CA LEU A 49 -4.80 -6.24 -12.30
C LEU A 49 -3.77 -6.61 -11.24
N LEU A 50 -2.97 -7.67 -11.47
CA LEU A 50 -1.91 -8.07 -10.55
C LEU A 50 -0.81 -7.01 -10.43
N SER A 51 -0.35 -6.45 -11.56
CA SER A 51 0.70 -5.42 -11.56
C SER A 51 0.26 -4.15 -10.84
N LEU A 52 -0.98 -3.71 -11.06
CA LEU A 52 -1.53 -2.51 -10.43
C LEU A 52 -1.82 -2.75 -8.94
N SER A 53 -2.35 -3.92 -8.58
CA SER A 53 -2.54 -4.33 -7.18
C SER A 53 -1.21 -4.39 -6.42
N PHE A 54 -0.17 -4.94 -7.04
CA PHE A 54 1.16 -4.94 -6.45
C PHE A 54 1.62 -3.51 -6.15
N LEU A 55 1.56 -2.64 -7.16
CA LEU A 55 2.07 -1.28 -7.01
C LEU A 55 1.24 -0.45 -6.03
N CYS A 56 -0.08 -0.66 -5.93
CA CYS A 56 -0.91 0.02 -4.93
C CYS A 56 -0.37 -0.16 -3.50
N ASP A 57 -0.04 -1.39 -3.11
CA ASP A 57 0.49 -1.64 -1.76
C ASP A 57 1.98 -1.25 -1.66
N ALA A 58 2.80 -1.68 -2.64
CA ALA A 58 4.24 -1.47 -2.59
C ALA A 58 4.64 0.02 -2.65
N SER A 59 3.87 0.88 -3.32
CA SER A 59 4.14 2.32 -3.41
C SER A 59 3.48 3.16 -2.32
N SER A 60 2.81 2.55 -1.38
CA SER A 60 2.18 3.24 -0.24
C SER A 60 3.17 3.59 0.88
N ASN A 61 4.44 3.75 0.55
CA ASN A 61 5.50 4.07 1.50
C ASN A 61 5.89 5.56 1.52
N ALA A 62 5.38 6.37 0.57
CA ALA A 62 5.85 7.76 0.40
C ALA A 62 5.51 8.67 1.59
N LEU A 63 4.33 8.51 2.15
CA LEU A 63 3.80 9.37 3.21
C LEU A 63 3.25 8.53 4.37
N VAL A 64 3.23 9.11 5.55
CA VAL A 64 2.64 8.46 6.74
C VAL A 64 1.20 8.02 6.48
N ILE A 65 0.41 8.85 5.81
CA ILE A 65 -1.02 8.60 5.54
C ILE A 65 -1.30 7.55 4.46
N SER A 66 -0.28 7.17 3.70
CA SER A 66 -0.46 6.27 2.54
C SER A 66 -0.77 4.82 2.95
N ASN A 67 -0.40 4.43 4.18
CA ASN A 67 -0.64 3.08 4.70
C ASN A 67 -0.87 3.12 6.22
N LEU A 68 -1.76 2.27 6.71
CA LEU A 68 -2.02 2.15 8.14
C LEU A 68 -0.77 1.71 8.93
N THR A 69 0.07 0.86 8.36
CA THR A 69 1.36 0.44 8.93
C THR A 69 2.29 1.62 9.17
N ASN A 70 2.39 2.55 8.21
CA ASN A 70 3.19 3.77 8.35
C ASN A 70 2.68 4.64 9.50
N ILE A 71 1.35 4.79 9.62
CA ILE A 71 0.73 5.57 10.71
C ILE A 71 1.08 4.95 12.07
N ILE A 72 1.01 3.61 12.18
CA ILE A 72 1.33 2.89 13.41
C ILE A 72 2.78 3.13 13.80
N THR A 73 3.73 2.86 12.91
CA THR A 73 5.17 3.00 13.18
C THR A 73 5.57 4.44 13.42
N ALA A 74 5.10 5.39 12.60
CA ALA A 74 5.42 6.81 12.79
C ALA A 74 4.92 7.34 14.15
N ASN A 75 3.71 6.94 14.57
CA ASN A 75 3.18 7.31 15.87
C ASN A 75 3.93 6.61 17.02
N TYR A 76 4.32 5.34 16.84
CA TYR A 76 5.02 4.56 17.86
C TYR A 76 6.42 5.11 18.15
N PHE A 77 7.19 5.44 17.11
CA PHE A 77 8.53 6.00 17.21
C PHE A 77 8.57 7.54 17.22
N LYS A 78 7.40 8.20 17.19
CA LYS A 78 7.23 9.66 17.16
C LYS A 78 7.97 10.32 15.98
N ILE A 79 7.93 9.68 14.82
CA ILE A 79 8.53 10.20 13.59
C ILE A 79 7.61 11.27 13.01
N GLU A 80 8.16 12.45 12.74
CA GLU A 80 7.43 13.56 12.11
C GLU A 80 7.06 13.25 10.66
N PHE A 81 5.97 13.84 10.18
CA PHE A 81 5.47 13.62 8.83
C PHE A 81 6.50 13.96 7.74
N LEU A 82 7.21 15.09 7.91
CA LEU A 82 8.22 15.55 6.96
C LEU A 82 9.49 14.68 7.01
N GLU A 83 9.90 14.26 8.20
CA GLU A 83 11.02 13.35 8.41
C GLU A 83 10.74 12.01 7.71
N PHE A 84 9.55 11.45 7.92
CA PHE A 84 9.11 10.23 7.28
C PHE A 84 9.13 10.38 5.74
N ALA A 85 8.54 11.45 5.22
CA ALA A 85 8.48 11.72 3.79
C ALA A 85 9.88 11.84 3.16
N LYS A 86 10.82 12.51 3.82
CA LYS A 86 12.22 12.65 3.34
C LYS A 86 12.92 11.30 3.24
N ASN A 87 12.82 10.47 4.29
CA ASN A 87 13.52 9.18 4.34
C ASN A 87 12.89 8.16 3.38
N MET A 88 11.58 8.22 3.16
CA MET A 88 10.85 7.24 2.33
C MET A 88 10.63 7.67 0.89
N PHE A 89 10.93 8.93 0.52
CA PHE A 89 10.75 9.43 -0.85
C PHE A 89 11.59 8.66 -1.86
N LEU A 90 12.88 8.56 -1.61
CA LEU A 90 13.82 7.88 -2.52
C LEU A 90 13.54 6.36 -2.60
N PRO A 91 13.43 5.61 -1.49
CA PRO A 91 13.00 4.22 -1.51
C PRO A 91 11.70 3.99 -2.30
N ASN A 92 10.68 4.83 -2.08
CA ASN A 92 9.40 4.69 -2.77
C ASN A 92 9.50 4.98 -4.27
N PHE A 93 10.34 5.92 -4.68
CA PHE A 93 10.62 6.17 -6.10
C PHE A 93 11.30 4.95 -6.75
N PHE A 94 12.21 4.29 -6.04
CA PHE A 94 12.82 3.04 -6.52
C PHE A 94 11.83 1.86 -6.56
N VAL A 95 10.81 1.85 -5.70
CA VAL A 95 9.68 0.91 -5.84
C VAL A 95 9.00 1.08 -7.19
N LEU A 96 8.73 2.32 -7.62
CA LEU A 96 8.13 2.57 -8.95
C LEU A 96 9.04 2.08 -10.07
N LEU A 97 10.31 2.50 -10.08
CA LEU A 97 11.26 2.14 -11.14
C LEU A 97 11.45 0.63 -11.25
N SER A 98 11.71 -0.03 -10.12
CA SER A 98 11.92 -1.48 -10.09
C SER A 98 10.65 -2.25 -10.48
N THR A 99 9.46 -1.76 -10.10
CA THR A 99 8.19 -2.35 -10.54
C THR A 99 8.01 -2.21 -12.04
N ILE A 100 8.27 -1.03 -12.62
CA ILE A 100 8.18 -0.82 -14.07
C ILE A 100 9.12 -1.78 -14.82
N VAL A 101 10.37 -1.86 -14.38
CA VAL A 101 11.37 -2.75 -15.00
C VAL A 101 10.93 -4.21 -14.89
N THR A 102 10.53 -4.65 -13.70
CA THR A 102 10.13 -6.06 -13.48
C THR A 102 8.89 -6.42 -14.27
N VAL A 103 7.84 -5.56 -14.26
CA VAL A 103 6.63 -5.76 -15.05
C VAL A 103 6.95 -5.77 -16.56
N PHE A 104 7.84 -4.90 -17.02
CA PHE A 104 8.28 -4.90 -18.41
C PHE A 104 8.98 -6.23 -18.77
N VAL A 105 9.93 -6.67 -17.95
CA VAL A 105 10.65 -7.95 -18.18
C VAL A 105 9.70 -9.14 -18.20
N LEU A 106 8.74 -9.18 -17.27
CA LEU A 106 7.77 -10.28 -17.18
C LEU A 106 6.82 -10.35 -18.38
N TYR A 107 6.44 -9.21 -18.92
CA TYR A 107 5.32 -9.14 -19.88
C TYR A 107 5.69 -8.69 -21.29
N VAL A 108 6.90 -8.16 -21.54
CA VAL A 108 7.30 -7.63 -22.86
C VAL A 108 7.16 -8.63 -24.01
N ARG A 109 7.36 -9.94 -23.72
CA ARG A 109 7.27 -11.02 -24.72
C ARG A 109 5.89 -11.66 -24.83
N VAL A 110 5.02 -11.41 -23.85
CA VAL A 110 3.75 -12.14 -23.69
C VAL A 110 2.55 -11.24 -23.99
N LEU A 111 2.63 -9.94 -23.63
CA LEU A 111 1.57 -8.99 -23.92
C LEU A 111 1.62 -8.52 -25.39
N PRO A 112 0.47 -8.31 -26.01
CA PRO A 112 0.42 -7.75 -27.36
C PRO A 112 0.96 -6.32 -27.37
N LYS A 113 1.69 -5.97 -28.41
CA LYS A 113 2.30 -4.63 -28.57
C LYS A 113 1.26 -3.50 -28.64
N ARG A 114 0.04 -3.80 -29.09
CA ARG A 114 -1.08 -2.84 -29.20
C ARG A 114 -2.35 -3.47 -28.66
N LEU A 115 -3.06 -2.72 -27.84
CA LEU A 115 -4.40 -3.03 -27.36
C LEU A 115 -5.36 -2.03 -28.00
N GLU A 116 -6.37 -2.53 -28.71
CA GLU A 116 -7.38 -1.68 -29.32
C GLU A 116 -8.65 -1.70 -28.48
N PHE A 117 -9.08 -0.54 -28.05
CA PHE A 117 -10.30 -0.35 -27.28
C PHE A 117 -11.40 0.21 -28.20
N LYS A 118 -12.65 -0.21 -27.95
CA LYS A 118 -13.82 0.40 -28.57
C LYS A 118 -13.97 1.82 -28.03
N LEU A 119 -14.24 2.79 -28.89
CA LEU A 119 -14.53 4.15 -28.44
C LEU A 119 -15.80 4.13 -27.59
N ILE A 120 -15.65 4.48 -26.32
CA ILE A 120 -16.80 4.74 -25.45
C ILE A 120 -17.31 6.14 -25.76
N LYS A 121 -18.63 6.34 -25.80
CA LYS A 121 -19.21 7.69 -25.83
C LYS A 121 -18.58 8.53 -24.74
N LYS A 122 -17.99 9.65 -25.13
CA LYS A 122 -17.32 10.58 -24.21
C LYS A 122 -18.36 11.12 -23.23
N GLU A 123 -18.39 10.58 -22.01
CA GLU A 123 -19.10 11.27 -20.93
C GLU A 123 -18.39 12.60 -20.68
N GLN A 124 -19.16 13.69 -20.66
CA GLN A 124 -18.59 15.01 -20.37
C GLN A 124 -18.22 15.05 -18.89
N ILE A 125 -16.93 14.85 -18.62
CA ILE A 125 -16.39 15.12 -17.29
C ILE A 125 -16.55 16.61 -17.03
N SER A 126 -17.24 16.98 -15.97
CA SER A 126 -17.33 18.36 -15.52
C SER A 126 -15.92 18.85 -15.12
N LEU A 127 -15.31 19.69 -15.94
CA LEU A 127 -14.01 20.29 -15.64
C LEU A 127 -14.01 20.98 -14.27
N LYS A 128 -15.15 21.59 -13.88
CA LYS A 128 -15.32 22.20 -12.55
C LYS A 128 -15.14 21.17 -11.42
N LEU A 129 -15.76 19.99 -11.56
CA LEU A 129 -15.65 18.93 -10.56
C LEU A 129 -14.21 18.37 -10.52
N PHE A 130 -13.58 18.22 -11.67
CA PHE A 130 -12.19 17.77 -11.76
C PHE A 130 -11.24 18.73 -11.03
N PHE A 131 -11.32 20.03 -11.31
CA PHE A 131 -10.52 21.04 -10.62
C PHE A 131 -10.84 21.12 -9.13
N LEU A 132 -12.10 20.98 -8.73
CA LEU A 132 -12.48 20.92 -7.32
C LEU A 132 -11.78 19.76 -6.59
N CYS A 133 -11.76 18.58 -7.19
CA CYS A 133 -11.08 17.41 -6.61
C CYS A 133 -9.57 17.64 -6.49
N ILE A 134 -8.92 18.25 -7.49
CA ILE A 134 -7.48 18.54 -7.42
C ILE A 134 -7.19 19.56 -6.33
N VAL A 135 -7.94 20.66 -6.25
CA VAL A 135 -7.77 21.68 -5.21
C VAL A 135 -8.01 21.07 -3.83
N PHE A 136 -9.05 20.26 -3.70
CA PHE A 136 -9.33 19.56 -2.45
C PHE A 136 -8.18 18.66 -2.01
N LEU A 137 -7.64 17.84 -2.93
CA LEU A 137 -6.50 16.97 -2.67
C LEU A 137 -5.25 17.75 -2.25
N PHE A 138 -4.98 18.85 -2.95
CA PHE A 138 -3.85 19.73 -2.65
C PHE A 138 -3.97 20.35 -1.24
N LEU A 139 -5.13 20.91 -0.90
CA LEU A 139 -5.38 21.48 0.41
C LEU A 139 -5.33 20.40 1.53
N PHE A 140 -5.84 19.21 1.24
CA PHE A 140 -5.77 18.06 2.13
C PHE A 140 -4.31 17.73 2.50
N VAL A 141 -3.43 17.58 1.51
CA VAL A 141 -2.01 17.29 1.73
C VAL A 141 -1.31 18.44 2.48
N ILE A 142 -1.55 19.70 2.07
CA ILE A 142 -0.96 20.87 2.75
C ILE A 142 -1.37 20.92 4.22
N SER A 143 -2.60 20.54 4.56
CA SER A 143 -3.07 20.58 5.94
C SER A 143 -2.26 19.68 6.89
N PHE A 144 -1.63 18.62 6.38
CA PHE A 144 -0.76 17.78 7.22
C PHE A 144 0.55 18.49 7.57
N PHE A 145 1.16 19.20 6.62
CA PHE A 145 2.34 20.04 6.89
C PHE A 145 2.03 21.17 7.89
N ILE A 146 0.86 21.79 7.75
CA ILE A 146 0.39 22.79 8.70
C ILE A 146 0.17 22.15 10.09
N GLY A 147 -0.43 20.97 10.12
CA GLY A 147 -0.67 20.22 11.35
C GLY A 147 0.61 19.92 12.12
N GLU A 148 1.68 19.57 11.42
CA GLU A 148 2.99 19.33 12.00
C GLU A 148 3.56 20.59 12.66
N ILE A 149 3.50 21.74 11.97
CA ILE A 149 3.97 23.04 12.52
C ILE A 149 3.23 23.39 13.82
N PHE A 150 1.93 23.11 13.90
CA PHE A 150 1.10 23.41 15.07
C PHE A 150 0.95 22.26 16.06
N ASN A 151 1.68 21.14 15.89
CA ASN A 151 1.56 19.92 16.69
C ASN A 151 0.13 19.36 16.77
N ILE A 152 -0.66 19.50 15.69
CA ILE A 152 -2.02 18.97 15.60
C ILE A 152 -1.96 17.57 14.97
N LYS A 153 -2.63 16.59 15.61
CA LYS A 153 -2.65 15.21 15.13
C LYS A 153 -3.24 15.09 13.72
N ILE A 154 -2.59 14.31 12.87
CA ILE A 154 -3.01 14.00 11.49
C ILE A 154 -4.48 13.52 11.45
N SER A 155 -4.92 12.73 12.44
CA SER A 155 -6.29 12.22 12.54
C SER A 155 -7.35 13.32 12.60
N PHE A 156 -7.03 14.50 13.15
CA PHE A 156 -7.94 15.64 13.15
C PHE A 156 -8.20 16.16 11.74
N PHE A 157 -7.13 16.34 10.95
CA PHE A 157 -7.26 16.81 9.56
C PHE A 157 -7.95 15.79 8.66
N THR A 158 -7.66 14.50 8.82
CA THR A 158 -8.33 13.45 8.05
C THR A 158 -9.83 13.43 8.32
N LEU A 159 -10.24 13.56 9.58
CA LEU A 159 -11.66 13.62 9.96
C LEU A 159 -12.33 14.89 9.43
N LEU A 160 -11.67 16.06 9.59
CA LEU A 160 -12.17 17.34 9.10
C LEU A 160 -12.42 17.32 7.60
N TRP A 161 -11.42 16.88 6.81
CA TRP A 161 -11.54 16.82 5.36
C TRP A 161 -12.52 15.76 4.88
N ALA A 162 -12.60 14.61 5.54
CA ALA A 162 -13.63 13.61 5.26
C ALA A 162 -15.04 14.19 5.48
N GLY A 163 -15.25 14.94 6.56
CA GLY A 163 -16.51 15.63 6.84
C GLY A 163 -16.85 16.69 5.79
N ILE A 164 -15.87 17.55 5.41
CA ILE A 164 -16.05 18.57 4.37
C ILE A 164 -16.43 17.91 3.03
N PHE A 165 -15.68 16.88 2.63
CA PHE A 165 -15.93 16.17 1.38
C PHE A 165 -17.31 15.50 1.37
N TRP A 166 -17.68 14.86 2.47
CA TRP A 166 -19.01 14.27 2.62
C TRP A 166 -20.14 15.31 2.54
N LEU A 167 -19.96 16.49 3.16
CA LEU A 167 -20.95 17.59 3.07
C LEU A 167 -21.08 18.13 1.63
N ILE A 168 -19.97 18.22 0.88
CA ILE A 168 -19.99 18.60 -0.53
C ILE A 168 -20.79 17.57 -1.35
N ILE A 169 -20.52 16.28 -1.14
CA ILE A 169 -21.23 15.20 -1.83
C ILE A 169 -22.73 15.21 -1.43
N LEU A 170 -23.03 15.48 -0.17
CA LEU A 170 -24.41 15.58 0.31
C LEU A 170 -25.18 16.68 -0.43
N LYS A 171 -24.54 17.83 -0.69
CA LYS A 171 -25.12 18.90 -1.51
C LYS A 171 -25.34 18.53 -2.97
N ILE A 172 -24.44 17.75 -3.55
CA ILE A 172 -24.48 17.34 -4.97
C ILE A 172 -25.48 16.20 -5.20
N GLN A 173 -25.46 15.16 -4.34
CA GLN A 173 -26.21 13.91 -4.52
C GLN A 173 -27.43 13.77 -3.58
N GLY A 174 -27.57 14.70 -2.64
CA GLY A 174 -28.66 14.67 -1.66
C GLY A 174 -28.58 13.47 -0.73
N LYS A 175 -29.73 13.01 -0.22
CA LYS A 175 -29.82 11.92 0.77
C LYS A 175 -29.19 10.57 0.33
N LYS A 176 -28.94 10.39 -0.97
CA LYS A 176 -28.26 9.18 -1.48
C LYS A 176 -26.84 9.01 -0.92
N SER A 177 -26.18 10.13 -0.58
CA SER A 177 -24.82 10.10 -0.01
C SER A 177 -24.77 9.55 1.41
N ILE A 178 -25.90 9.52 2.13
CA ILE A 178 -25.97 8.94 3.48
C ILE A 178 -25.70 7.43 3.42
N LYS A 179 -26.08 6.78 2.32
CA LYS A 179 -25.84 5.36 2.10
C LYS A 179 -24.35 5.02 2.12
N ILE A 180 -23.48 5.93 1.66
CA ILE A 180 -22.02 5.77 1.65
C ILE A 180 -21.48 5.51 3.07
N LEU A 181 -22.03 6.18 4.09
CA LEU A 181 -21.62 5.96 5.48
C LEU A 181 -21.95 4.55 5.96
N PHE A 182 -23.09 3.99 5.55
CA PHE A 182 -23.49 2.63 5.93
C PHE A 182 -22.77 1.54 5.12
N GLU A 183 -22.25 1.88 3.94
CA GLU A 183 -21.48 0.97 3.09
C GLU A 183 -19.99 0.95 3.44
N ALA A 184 -19.54 1.83 4.35
CA ALA A 184 -18.16 1.84 4.80
C ALA A 184 -17.79 0.49 5.45
N PRO A 185 -16.57 -0.01 5.22
CA PRO A 185 -16.14 -1.34 5.68
C PRO A 185 -15.83 -1.35 7.18
N TYR A 186 -16.83 -1.13 8.04
CA TYR A 186 -16.66 -1.12 9.51
C TYR A 186 -16.09 -2.42 10.08
N GLY A 187 -16.27 -3.54 9.37
CA GLY A 187 -15.65 -4.81 9.74
C GLY A 187 -14.12 -4.74 9.84
N VAL A 188 -13.47 -3.82 9.12
CA VAL A 188 -12.02 -3.58 9.21
C VAL A 188 -11.63 -3.11 10.60
N LEU A 189 -12.43 -2.29 11.27
CA LEU A 189 -12.17 -1.83 12.64
C LEU A 189 -12.18 -3.01 13.62
N LEU A 190 -13.19 -3.87 13.53
CA LEU A 190 -13.32 -5.05 14.37
C LEU A 190 -12.19 -6.06 14.11
N PHE A 191 -11.83 -6.24 12.81
CA PHE A 191 -10.72 -7.07 12.41
C PHE A 191 -9.39 -6.54 12.96
N SER A 192 -9.13 -5.24 12.84
CA SER A 192 -7.92 -4.61 13.38
C SER A 192 -7.82 -4.78 14.90
N PHE A 193 -8.93 -4.62 15.63
CA PHE A 193 -8.96 -4.88 17.07
C PHE A 193 -8.60 -6.33 17.40
N GLY A 194 -9.15 -7.29 16.66
CA GLY A 194 -8.79 -8.71 16.80
C GLY A 194 -7.30 -8.97 16.55
N LEU A 195 -6.71 -8.31 15.55
CA LEU A 195 -5.28 -8.40 15.28
C LEU A 195 -4.41 -7.84 16.41
N TYR A 196 -4.81 -6.73 17.05
CA TYR A 196 -4.12 -6.22 18.25
C TYR A 196 -4.10 -7.25 19.37
N MET A 197 -5.20 -7.96 19.59
CA MET A 197 -5.26 -9.02 20.60
C MET A 197 -4.33 -10.19 20.26
N VAL A 198 -4.26 -10.58 19.00
CA VAL A 198 -3.32 -11.64 18.52
C VAL A 198 -1.88 -11.20 18.74
N VAL A 199 -1.51 -9.97 18.38
CA VAL A 199 -0.15 -9.44 18.59
C VAL A 199 0.21 -9.40 20.08
N PHE A 200 -0.72 -9.01 20.93
CA PHE A 200 -0.50 -9.01 22.38
C PHE A 200 -0.25 -10.44 22.90
N ALA A 201 -0.99 -11.44 22.41
CA ALA A 201 -0.75 -12.83 22.76
C ALA A 201 0.61 -13.33 22.24
N LEU A 202 0.98 -12.99 20.99
CA LEU A 202 2.28 -13.35 20.41
C LEU A 202 3.45 -12.71 21.19
N HIS A 203 3.30 -11.47 21.61
CA HIS A 203 4.30 -10.81 22.46
C HIS A 203 4.47 -11.52 23.79
N LYS A 204 3.37 -11.90 24.45
CA LYS A 204 3.41 -12.63 25.73
C LYS A 204 4.07 -14.01 25.66
N ILE A 205 4.01 -14.70 24.53
CA ILE A 205 4.68 -16.00 24.35
C ILE A 205 6.12 -15.86 23.81
N GLY A 206 6.67 -14.63 23.75
CA GLY A 206 8.07 -14.38 23.45
C GLY A 206 8.42 -14.25 21.96
N VAL A 207 7.46 -14.07 21.06
CA VAL A 207 7.77 -13.90 19.62
C VAL A 207 8.59 -12.63 19.37
N SER A 208 8.34 -11.54 20.10
CA SER A 208 9.17 -10.32 20.02
C SER A 208 10.62 -10.57 20.41
N GLU A 209 10.88 -11.38 21.45
CA GLU A 209 12.24 -11.75 21.87
C GLU A 209 13.00 -12.52 20.77
N ILE A 210 12.29 -13.39 20.03
CA ILE A 210 12.88 -14.10 18.89
C ILE A 210 13.29 -13.09 17.79
N LEU A 211 12.47 -12.07 17.53
CA LEU A 211 12.78 -11.02 16.57
C LEU A 211 13.98 -10.18 17.05
N VAL A 212 14.03 -9.79 18.32
CA VAL A 212 15.18 -9.05 18.91
C VAL A 212 16.47 -9.82 18.73
N LYS A 213 16.50 -11.11 19.07
CA LYS A 213 17.67 -11.98 18.90
C LYS A 213 18.07 -12.07 17.41
N SER A 214 17.09 -12.18 16.52
CA SER A 214 17.32 -12.21 15.07
C SER A 214 17.89 -10.90 14.56
N TYR A 215 17.40 -9.77 15.02
CA TYR A 215 17.92 -8.44 14.68
C TYR A 215 19.34 -8.27 15.22
N ALA A 216 19.62 -8.65 16.47
CA ALA A 216 20.96 -8.59 17.05
C ALA A 216 21.97 -9.46 16.29
N PHE A 217 21.55 -10.63 15.81
CA PHE A 217 22.39 -11.48 14.98
C PHE A 217 22.66 -10.87 13.60
N LEU A 218 21.66 -10.28 12.97
CA LEU A 218 21.78 -9.70 11.62
C LEU A 218 22.56 -8.39 11.61
N MET A 219 22.38 -7.54 12.61
CA MET A 219 22.98 -6.20 12.69
C MET A 219 24.46 -6.18 13.15
N GLN A 220 25.13 -7.33 13.13
CA GLN A 220 26.58 -7.37 13.29
C GLN A 220 27.31 -6.62 12.18
N ASP A 221 26.70 -6.55 10.97
CA ASP A 221 27.18 -5.81 9.83
C ASP A 221 26.10 -4.88 9.27
N LYS A 222 26.48 -3.81 8.57
CA LYS A 222 25.54 -2.87 7.91
C LYS A 222 24.58 -3.56 6.92
N SER A 223 24.98 -4.70 6.36
CA SER A 223 24.11 -5.52 5.50
C SER A 223 22.93 -6.13 6.26
N GLY A 224 22.94 -6.14 7.59
CA GLY A 224 21.87 -6.63 8.43
C GLY A 224 20.53 -5.92 8.20
N ILE A 225 20.53 -4.68 7.73
CA ILE A 225 19.33 -3.93 7.34
C ILE A 225 18.49 -4.70 6.31
N PHE A 226 19.13 -5.34 5.33
CA PHE A 226 18.43 -6.22 4.38
C PHE A 226 17.77 -7.42 5.08
N GLY A 227 18.44 -7.97 6.08
CA GLY A 227 17.92 -9.08 6.88
C GLY A 227 16.68 -8.68 7.69
N VAL A 228 16.70 -7.50 8.31
CA VAL A 228 15.53 -6.93 9.02
C VAL A 228 14.33 -6.80 8.07
N ALA A 229 14.54 -6.23 6.88
CA ALA A 229 13.50 -6.09 5.88
C ALA A 229 12.98 -7.45 5.38
N LEU A 230 13.84 -8.42 5.15
CA LEU A 230 13.45 -9.76 4.70
C LEU A 230 12.64 -10.50 5.76
N ILE A 231 13.05 -10.48 7.04
CA ILE A 231 12.27 -11.06 8.14
C ILE A 231 10.88 -10.41 8.19
N SER A 232 10.83 -9.08 8.09
CA SER A 232 9.59 -8.33 8.08
C SER A 232 8.70 -8.66 6.87
N ALA A 233 9.31 -8.86 5.70
CA ALA A 233 8.61 -9.22 4.47
C ALA A 233 8.01 -10.63 4.54
N PHE A 234 8.78 -11.60 5.01
CA PHE A 234 8.27 -12.96 5.19
C PHE A 234 7.24 -13.04 6.31
N GLY A 235 7.48 -12.39 7.45
CA GLY A 235 6.53 -12.32 8.56
C GLY A 235 5.20 -11.71 8.13
N SER A 236 5.21 -10.61 7.40
CA SER A 236 3.99 -9.98 6.88
C SER A 236 3.24 -10.85 5.86
N SER A 237 3.96 -11.66 5.09
CA SER A 237 3.35 -12.60 4.13
C SER A 237 2.59 -13.74 4.83
N VAL A 238 3.02 -14.12 6.03
CA VAL A 238 2.44 -15.24 6.80
C VAL A 238 1.38 -14.74 7.77
N PHE A 239 1.68 -13.68 8.54
CA PHE A 239 0.83 -13.21 9.64
C PHE A 239 -0.06 -12.02 9.25
N ASN A 240 0.07 -11.47 8.04
CA ASN A 240 -0.46 -10.20 7.60
C ASN A 240 0.41 -9.00 8.03
N ASN A 241 0.33 -7.89 7.26
CA ASN A 241 1.14 -6.68 7.50
C ASN A 241 0.85 -6.01 8.85
N LEU A 242 -0.41 -5.96 9.29
CA LEU A 242 -0.78 -5.28 10.55
C LEU A 242 -0.21 -5.98 11.80
N PRO A 243 -0.35 -7.30 12.00
CA PRO A 243 0.35 -7.98 13.09
C PRO A 243 1.86 -7.85 13.00
N MET A 244 2.42 -7.95 11.79
CA MET A 244 3.87 -7.90 11.62
C MET A 244 4.45 -6.52 11.96
N VAL A 245 3.79 -5.43 11.57
CA VAL A 245 4.26 -4.08 11.95
C VAL A 245 4.24 -3.89 13.45
N LEU A 246 3.17 -4.30 14.12
CA LEU A 246 3.02 -4.11 15.56
C LEU A 246 4.07 -4.91 16.36
N ILE A 247 4.26 -6.19 16.03
CA ILE A 247 5.22 -7.03 16.75
C ILE A 247 6.67 -6.64 16.41
N GLY A 248 6.91 -6.20 15.17
CA GLY A 248 8.20 -5.71 14.72
C GLY A 248 8.57 -4.39 15.37
N ASP A 249 7.64 -3.43 15.50
CA ASP A 249 7.87 -2.17 16.20
C ASP A 249 8.19 -2.40 17.68
N LEU A 250 7.48 -3.35 18.35
CA LEU A 250 7.80 -3.76 19.71
C LEU A 250 9.21 -4.34 19.82
N ALA A 251 9.57 -5.23 18.89
CA ALA A 251 10.91 -5.85 18.87
C ALA A 251 12.01 -4.83 18.55
N LEU A 252 11.77 -3.88 17.63
CA LEU A 252 12.73 -2.82 17.33
C LEU A 252 12.95 -1.90 18.54
N LYS A 253 11.89 -1.54 19.26
CA LYS A 253 12.02 -0.73 20.47
C LYS A 253 12.84 -1.46 21.51
N GLU A 254 12.55 -2.72 21.80
CA GLU A 254 13.30 -3.56 22.73
C GLU A 254 14.77 -3.73 22.29
N TYR A 255 15.00 -3.87 20.98
CA TYR A 255 16.33 -3.90 20.41
C TYR A 255 17.09 -2.58 20.69
N PHE A 256 16.47 -1.43 20.46
CA PHE A 256 17.12 -0.12 20.71
C PHE A 256 17.37 0.19 22.18
N GLU A 257 16.61 -0.42 23.11
CA GLU A 257 16.86 -0.31 24.54
C GLU A 257 18.10 -1.11 24.98
N ASN A 258 18.43 -2.18 24.27
CA ASN A 258 19.53 -3.09 24.60
C ASN A 258 20.80 -2.93 23.73
N PHE A 259 20.66 -2.31 22.55
CA PHE A 259 21.71 -2.16 21.56
C PHE A 259 21.74 -0.71 21.03
N SER A 260 22.45 -0.50 19.89
CA SER A 260 22.52 0.82 19.27
C SER A 260 21.23 1.19 18.53
N PHE A 261 20.82 2.46 18.64
CA PHE A 261 19.73 3.00 17.84
C PHE A 261 20.19 3.23 16.38
N ASP A 262 19.44 2.69 15.43
CA ASP A 262 19.59 2.97 14.00
C ASP A 262 18.21 3.16 13.37
N SER A 263 17.89 4.39 13.00
CA SER A 263 16.61 4.73 12.38
C SER A 263 16.36 4.02 11.05
N LEU A 264 17.41 3.63 10.32
CA LEU A 264 17.27 2.89 9.06
C LEU A 264 16.59 1.54 9.27
N MET A 265 16.75 0.91 10.44
CA MET A 265 16.07 -0.34 10.77
C MET A 265 14.54 -0.18 10.77
N ILE A 266 14.03 0.96 11.23
CA ILE A 266 12.60 1.26 11.27
C ILE A 266 12.06 1.34 9.84
N TYR A 267 12.75 2.07 8.96
CA TYR A 267 12.33 2.21 7.57
C TYR A 267 12.50 0.92 6.76
N ALA A 268 13.55 0.15 7.04
CA ALA A 268 13.74 -1.17 6.43
C ALA A 268 12.66 -2.16 6.86
N HIS A 269 12.30 -2.16 8.15
CA HIS A 269 11.16 -2.92 8.66
C HIS A 269 9.86 -2.54 7.92
N LEU A 270 9.56 -1.24 7.79
CA LEU A 270 8.39 -0.75 7.08
C LEU A 270 8.37 -1.16 5.61
N LEU A 271 9.49 -1.04 4.89
CA LEU A 271 9.59 -1.51 3.50
C LEU A 271 9.29 -3.00 3.41
N GLY A 272 9.86 -3.79 4.33
CA GLY A 272 9.56 -5.22 4.41
C GLY A 272 8.08 -5.51 4.65
N VAL A 273 7.48 -4.83 5.64
CA VAL A 273 6.07 -5.00 6.00
C VAL A 273 5.10 -4.57 4.89
N ASN A 274 5.44 -3.57 4.09
CA ASN A 274 4.54 -3.02 3.07
C ASN A 274 4.71 -3.68 1.69
N ILE A 275 5.93 -4.10 1.34
CA ILE A 275 6.22 -4.76 0.05
C ILE A 275 6.06 -6.28 0.18
N GLY A 276 6.48 -6.87 1.30
CA GLY A 276 6.47 -8.30 1.57
C GLY A 276 5.12 -9.00 1.50
N PRO A 277 3.99 -8.39 1.94
CA PRO A 277 2.67 -9.02 1.88
C PRO A 277 2.28 -9.56 0.51
N LYS A 278 2.93 -9.08 -0.53
CA LYS A 278 2.68 -9.50 -1.91
C LYS A 278 3.24 -10.89 -2.28
N PHE A 279 4.01 -11.51 -1.40
CA PHE A 279 4.39 -12.93 -1.58
C PHE A 279 3.17 -13.86 -1.52
N THR A 280 2.16 -13.52 -0.71
CA THR A 280 0.95 -14.34 -0.55
C THR A 280 -0.32 -13.48 -0.57
N PRO A 281 -1.48 -14.04 -0.95
CA PRO A 281 -2.75 -13.30 -0.89
C PRO A 281 -3.17 -12.89 0.52
N ILE A 282 -2.76 -13.63 1.56
CA ILE A 282 -3.15 -13.40 2.96
C ILE A 282 -2.31 -12.32 3.64
N GLY A 283 -1.19 -11.92 3.04
CA GLY A 283 -0.27 -10.94 3.62
C GLY A 283 -0.85 -9.53 3.79
N SER A 284 -1.90 -9.16 3.05
CA SER A 284 -2.55 -7.86 3.14
C SER A 284 -4.06 -7.98 3.12
N LEU A 285 -4.73 -7.25 4.03
CA LEU A 285 -6.19 -7.15 4.05
C LEU A 285 -6.72 -6.52 2.76
N ALA A 286 -6.05 -5.49 2.24
CA ALA A 286 -6.38 -4.87 0.96
C ALA A 286 -6.43 -5.91 -0.17
N THR A 287 -5.46 -6.81 -0.21
CA THR A 287 -5.40 -7.90 -1.20
C THR A 287 -6.59 -8.85 -1.07
N LEU A 288 -6.94 -9.26 0.15
CA LEU A 288 -8.09 -10.15 0.39
C LEU A 288 -9.41 -9.51 -0.03
N LEU A 289 -9.62 -8.24 0.33
CA LEU A 289 -10.80 -7.47 -0.08
C LEU A 289 -10.85 -7.33 -1.61
N TRP A 290 -9.74 -7.01 -2.22
CA TRP A 290 -9.60 -6.88 -3.67
C TRP A 290 -9.92 -8.18 -4.40
N LEU A 291 -9.37 -9.32 -3.98
CA LEU A 291 -9.68 -10.63 -4.55
C LEU A 291 -11.17 -10.97 -4.41
N GLY A 292 -11.78 -10.61 -3.28
CA GLY A 292 -13.23 -10.73 -3.08
C GLY A 292 -14.05 -9.89 -4.05
N VAL A 293 -13.59 -8.68 -4.38
CA VAL A 293 -14.23 -7.81 -5.40
C VAL A 293 -14.09 -8.42 -6.79
N LEU A 294 -12.92 -8.95 -7.15
CA LEU A 294 -12.69 -9.61 -8.44
C LEU A 294 -13.57 -10.85 -8.60
N ALA A 295 -13.65 -11.70 -7.56
CA ALA A 295 -14.48 -12.90 -7.58
C ALA A 295 -15.97 -12.57 -7.83
N ARG A 296 -16.49 -11.50 -7.22
CA ARG A 296 -17.86 -11.00 -7.48
C ARG A 296 -18.06 -10.54 -8.92
N LYS A 297 -16.99 -10.17 -9.61
CA LYS A 297 -17.01 -9.78 -11.05
C LYS A 297 -16.67 -10.95 -11.98
N GLY A 298 -16.60 -12.17 -11.46
CA GLY A 298 -16.27 -13.38 -12.22
C GLY A 298 -14.80 -13.51 -12.64
N ILE A 299 -13.90 -12.72 -12.03
CA ILE A 299 -12.46 -12.76 -12.29
C ILE A 299 -11.81 -13.53 -11.13
N ASN A 300 -11.33 -14.74 -11.42
CA ASN A 300 -10.70 -15.58 -10.42
C ASN A 300 -9.19 -15.61 -10.63
N ILE A 301 -8.44 -15.20 -9.62
CA ILE A 301 -6.99 -15.34 -9.53
C ILE A 301 -6.71 -16.43 -8.50
N SER A 302 -6.05 -17.51 -8.91
CA SER A 302 -5.74 -18.60 -8.01
C SER A 302 -4.64 -18.21 -7.02
N PHE A 303 -4.63 -18.87 -5.84
CA PHE A 303 -3.60 -18.67 -4.82
C PHE A 303 -2.18 -18.80 -5.41
N TRP A 304 -1.92 -19.88 -6.14
CA TRP A 304 -0.60 -20.13 -6.73
C TRP A 304 -0.24 -19.15 -7.84
N GLN A 305 -1.20 -18.70 -8.62
CA GLN A 305 -0.98 -17.65 -9.63
C GLN A 305 -0.55 -16.34 -8.97
N TYR A 306 -1.21 -15.96 -7.88
CA TYR A 306 -0.85 -14.78 -7.10
C TYR A 306 0.56 -14.91 -6.50
N CYS A 307 0.85 -16.02 -5.80
CA CYS A 307 2.16 -16.26 -5.17
C CYS A 307 3.29 -16.27 -6.19
N LYS A 308 3.11 -16.94 -7.33
CA LYS A 308 4.12 -16.98 -8.41
C LYS A 308 4.44 -15.57 -8.91
N PHE A 309 3.43 -14.77 -9.19
CA PHE A 309 3.64 -13.38 -9.59
C PHE A 309 4.29 -12.58 -8.46
N GLY A 310 3.79 -12.73 -7.24
CA GLY A 310 4.28 -12.05 -6.05
C GLY A 310 5.77 -12.30 -5.82
N PHE A 311 6.23 -13.55 -5.86
CA PHE A 311 7.65 -13.88 -5.70
C PHE A 311 8.53 -13.24 -6.77
N LEU A 312 8.09 -13.24 -8.02
CA LEU A 312 8.87 -12.69 -9.13
C LEU A 312 9.04 -11.17 -9.05
N ILE A 313 8.07 -10.45 -8.47
CA ILE A 313 8.10 -8.99 -8.44
C ILE A 313 8.54 -8.43 -7.08
N THR A 314 8.15 -9.06 -5.97
CA THR A 314 8.37 -8.54 -4.62
C THR A 314 9.85 -8.49 -4.28
N LEU A 315 10.59 -9.56 -4.58
CA LEU A 315 12.00 -9.66 -4.19
C LEU A 315 12.89 -8.59 -4.87
N PRO A 316 12.85 -8.42 -6.22
CA PRO A 316 13.59 -7.34 -6.86
C PRO A 316 13.19 -5.96 -6.35
N VAL A 317 11.88 -5.69 -6.19
CA VAL A 317 11.40 -4.39 -5.74
C VAL A 317 11.86 -4.08 -4.33
N LEU A 318 11.79 -5.05 -3.40
CA LEU A 318 12.28 -4.90 -2.04
C LEU A 318 13.78 -4.61 -2.01
N VAL A 319 14.58 -5.38 -2.75
CA VAL A 319 16.04 -5.20 -2.79
C VAL A 319 16.40 -3.81 -3.32
N PHE A 320 15.82 -3.37 -4.44
CA PHE A 320 16.14 -2.06 -5.01
C PHE A 320 15.67 -0.90 -4.12
N SER A 321 14.52 -1.04 -3.44
CA SER A 321 14.05 -0.01 -2.50
C SER A 321 14.95 0.10 -1.26
N LEU A 322 15.49 -1.03 -0.78
CA LEU A 322 16.44 -1.05 0.33
C LEU A 322 17.81 -0.44 -0.04
N PHE A 323 18.30 -0.69 -1.25
CA PHE A 323 19.48 0.01 -1.73
C PHE A 323 19.29 1.53 -1.72
N ALA A 324 18.12 2.00 -2.14
CA ALA A 324 17.79 3.42 -2.13
C ALA A 324 17.60 4.00 -0.71
N LEU A 325 17.35 3.16 0.29
CA LEU A 325 17.27 3.57 1.69
C LEU A 325 18.65 3.81 2.31
N ILE A 326 19.67 3.09 1.85
CA ILE A 326 21.02 3.12 2.43
C ILE A 326 21.88 4.22 1.78
N VAL A 327 21.55 4.63 0.56
CA VAL A 327 22.23 5.71 -0.17
C VAL A 327 21.72 7.08 0.25
#